data_b07ff1d3ecc9a6ac772eed5464c8b2d5
#
_entry.id   b07ff1d3ecc9a6ac772eed5464c8b2d5
#
_cell.length_a   1.000
_cell.length_b   1.000
_cell.length_c   1.000
_cell.angle_alpha   90.00
_cell.angle_beta   90.00
_cell.angle_gamma   90.00
#
_symmetry.space_group_name_H-M   'P 1'
#
loop_
_entity.id
_entity.type
_entity.pdbx_description
1 polymer ?
#
loop_
_entity_poly.entity_id
_entity_poly.type
_entity_poly.pdbx_seq_one_letter_code
_entity_poly.pdbx_strand_id
1 'polypeptide(L)'
;MDESKPTTGEAARNEASACPVDHTALTGAEGSAETDGGSTSPAQEPAVAHRRAAMPATALPGPKLPAPLQVLKYWRHPAEFVERCQEEYGGRFALSIRIPPKPLYVLSDPDDIKQMFLAPPDVLHTGTGSSTIEKFTGQSGLAWLDEDEHKVRRRLLMPSFHGKALQRIDTAIPEMAVTEVAKWPRGRDMPLHPHIHRFTLHVIREVIFGSKVPRQWDELIEVLIKMMRFNDRMGSAMMIHKMSARAVKALRAVKPLGFDEFLTLRERADALIAEAVDERRASGELGDDMLAVMLGITHEDGSPLSHRELRDEMMTIFLAGTETTAAAIAWSFEFLSREPEALKKLVEEIDLGEGDEYLTATVQEVLRLKPSIPQIIPRTVMKPIEIGGVRFEPGMLLWASAYLMNRDPSLYPEPKAFRPERFIGTKPGVYTWIPFGGGRIRCLGDKIALLEMKAVLREVLSQCELYRHDSTPEGTRSRSVSALPQRGAMVELRPRVREAAQGAV
;
A
#
# COMPACT_ATOMS: atom_id res chain seq x y z
N MET A 1 -40.24 55.93 15.27
CA MET A 1 -39.77 56.38 16.57
C MET A 1 -39.18 55.10 17.25
N ASP A 2 -37.98 54.88 17.51
CA ASP A 2 -36.75 55.68 17.52
C ASP A 2 -35.56 54.72 17.39
N GLU A 3 -34.51 55.23 16.85
CA GLU A 3 -33.22 54.62 16.61
C GLU A 3 -32.47 54.17 17.88
N SER A 4 -31.62 53.14 17.80
CA SER A 4 -30.17 53.32 18.03
C SER A 4 -29.39 52.01 17.92
N LYS A 5 -28.48 51.96 16.96
CA LYS A 5 -27.22 51.20 16.92
C LYS A 5 -26.11 52.01 17.66
N PRO A 6 -24.86 51.55 17.80
CA PRO A 6 -24.24 50.21 17.87
C PRO A 6 -23.24 50.03 19.01
N THR A 7 -22.66 48.84 19.19
CA THR A 7 -21.24 48.74 19.65
C THR A 7 -20.59 47.44 19.22
N THR A 8 -19.43 47.60 18.65
CA THR A 8 -18.40 46.68 18.16
C THR A 8 -17.80 45.81 19.26
N GLY A 9 -17.55 44.51 18.95
CA GLY A 9 -16.73 43.63 19.76
C GLY A 9 -15.94 42.70 18.85
N GLU A 10 -14.64 42.78 18.93
CA GLU A 10 -13.59 42.14 18.15
C GLU A 10 -13.74 40.60 18.08
N ALA A 11 -13.69 40.08 16.86
CA ALA A 11 -13.48 38.65 16.60
C ALA A 11 -11.98 38.39 16.44
N ALA A 12 -11.40 37.68 17.38
CA ALA A 12 -10.03 37.14 17.27
C ALA A 12 -9.96 36.08 16.16
N ARG A 13 -9.14 36.37 15.17
CA ARG A 13 -8.77 35.42 14.11
C ARG A 13 -7.74 34.46 14.66
N ASN A 14 -8.08 33.17 14.69
CA ASN A 14 -7.12 32.09 14.83
C ASN A 14 -6.69 31.64 13.44
N GLU A 15 -5.52 32.10 13.01
CA GLU A 15 -4.85 31.64 11.80
C GLU A 15 -4.18 30.29 12.07
N ALA A 16 -4.78 29.22 11.56
CA ALA A 16 -4.11 27.93 11.45
C ALA A 16 -3.14 27.98 10.26
N SER A 17 -1.85 28.00 10.55
CA SER A 17 -0.75 28.01 9.58
C SER A 17 -0.74 26.71 8.78
N ALA A 18 -1.19 26.76 7.53
CA ALA A 18 -0.91 25.77 6.51
C ALA A 18 0.48 26.04 5.94
N CYS A 19 1.40 25.10 6.08
CA CYS A 19 2.72 25.14 5.43
C CYS A 19 2.56 24.76 3.96
N PRO A 20 2.86 25.63 2.98
CA PRO A 20 2.89 25.24 1.58
C PRO A 20 4.24 24.57 1.26
N VAL A 21 4.18 23.41 0.63
CA VAL A 21 5.34 22.80 -0.02
C VAL A 21 5.53 23.50 -1.36
N ASP A 22 6.60 24.31 -1.44
CA ASP A 22 6.98 25.08 -2.62
C ASP A 22 7.59 24.15 -3.69
N HIS A 23 7.00 24.12 -4.87
CA HIS A 23 7.41 23.34 -6.05
C HIS A 23 8.02 24.22 -7.15
N THR A 24 8.65 25.36 -6.80
CA THR A 24 9.29 26.22 -7.81
C THR A 24 10.74 26.55 -7.44
N ALA A 25 11.64 25.68 -7.86
CA ALA A 25 13.06 26.05 -7.98
C ALA A 25 13.74 25.21 -9.07
N LEU A 26 13.55 25.57 -10.32
CA LEU A 26 14.42 25.27 -11.46
C LEU A 26 14.00 26.12 -12.68
N THR A 27 14.33 27.42 -12.66
CA THR A 27 14.53 28.19 -13.90
C THR A 27 15.36 29.45 -13.59
N GLY A 28 16.52 29.55 -14.25
CA GLY A 28 17.06 30.81 -14.78
C GLY A 28 17.81 31.71 -13.80
N ALA A 29 19.13 31.67 -13.89
CA ALA A 29 19.93 32.85 -13.61
C ALA A 29 20.82 33.10 -14.85
N GLU A 30 20.40 34.03 -15.69
CA GLU A 30 21.29 34.81 -16.56
C GLU A 30 21.79 36.01 -15.73
N GLY A 31 23.08 36.10 -15.57
CA GLY A 31 23.76 37.21 -14.87
C GLY A 31 24.91 37.70 -15.73
N SER A 32 24.84 38.98 -16.03
CA SER A 32 25.73 39.82 -16.83
C SER A 32 27.20 39.78 -16.41
N ALA A 33 28.04 39.85 -17.44
CA ALA A 33 29.50 39.96 -17.34
C ALA A 33 29.94 41.35 -16.86
N GLU A 34 30.89 41.40 -15.93
CA GLU A 34 31.85 42.49 -15.79
C GLU A 34 33.26 41.92 -15.85
N THR A 35 34.06 42.56 -16.73
CA THR A 35 35.45 42.28 -17.03
C THR A 35 36.36 42.87 -15.95
N ASP A 36 37.26 42.09 -15.38
CA ASP A 36 38.53 42.64 -14.92
C ASP A 36 39.67 41.66 -15.13
N GLY A 37 40.81 42.19 -15.65
CA GLY A 37 41.92 41.45 -16.12
C GLY A 37 42.92 41.08 -15.05
N GLY A 38 43.56 39.92 -15.20
CA GLY A 38 44.73 39.62 -14.38
C GLY A 38 45.21 38.16 -14.47
N SER A 39 46.31 37.95 -15.19
CA SER A 39 47.34 36.94 -14.98
C SER A 39 47.00 35.46 -15.21
N THR A 40 47.47 34.95 -16.34
CA THR A 40 47.51 33.56 -16.75
C THR A 40 48.48 32.71 -15.93
N SER A 41 47.94 31.69 -15.25
CA SER A 41 48.64 30.46 -14.90
C SER A 41 47.91 29.28 -15.57
N PRO A 42 48.63 28.29 -16.12
CA PRO A 42 47.94 27.25 -16.87
C PRO A 42 47.09 26.41 -15.95
N ALA A 43 45.75 26.46 -16.19
CA ALA A 43 44.78 25.61 -15.53
C ALA A 43 45.10 24.14 -15.85
N GLN A 44 45.41 23.35 -14.84
CA GLN A 44 45.38 21.91 -14.93
C GLN A 44 43.94 21.52 -15.29
N GLU A 45 43.75 20.88 -16.45
CA GLU A 45 42.51 20.21 -16.82
C GLU A 45 42.10 19.27 -15.69
N PRO A 46 40.81 19.31 -15.22
CA PRO A 46 40.33 18.36 -14.23
C PRO A 46 40.46 16.96 -14.85
N ALA A 47 41.22 16.10 -14.19
CA ALA A 47 41.38 14.71 -14.57
C ALA A 47 39.99 14.12 -14.88
N VAL A 48 39.74 13.72 -16.12
CA VAL A 48 38.55 12.98 -16.52
C VAL A 48 38.57 11.69 -15.72
N ALA A 49 37.80 11.66 -14.64
CA ALA A 49 37.56 10.45 -13.88
C ALA A 49 37.01 9.43 -14.90
N HIS A 50 37.80 8.45 -15.26
CA HIS A 50 37.36 7.32 -16.08
C HIS A 50 36.14 6.69 -15.34
N ARG A 51 34.92 7.02 -15.76
CA ARG A 51 33.72 6.32 -15.33
C ARG A 51 33.95 4.86 -15.64
N ARG A 52 34.16 4.03 -14.63
CA ARG A 52 34.17 2.58 -14.80
C ARG A 52 32.89 2.20 -15.53
N ALA A 53 33.02 1.42 -16.60
CA ALA A 53 31.86 0.94 -17.34
C ALA A 53 30.92 0.21 -16.38
N ALA A 54 29.63 0.54 -16.45
CA ALA A 54 28.62 -0.07 -15.58
C ALA A 54 28.60 -1.59 -15.79
N MET A 55 28.52 -2.33 -14.70
CA MET A 55 28.42 -3.79 -14.73
C MET A 55 27.09 -4.21 -15.36
N PRO A 56 27.06 -5.14 -16.33
CA PRO A 56 25.79 -5.62 -16.87
C PRO A 56 24.98 -6.38 -15.80
N ALA A 57 23.68 -6.15 -15.75
CA ALA A 57 22.79 -6.79 -14.76
C ALA A 57 22.81 -8.34 -14.82
N THR A 58 23.13 -8.91 -15.98
CA THR A 58 23.31 -10.37 -16.15
C THR A 58 24.49 -10.94 -15.36
N ALA A 59 25.41 -10.10 -14.91
CA ALA A 59 26.53 -10.48 -14.05
C ALA A 59 26.21 -10.40 -12.55
N LEU A 60 25.01 -9.92 -12.17
CA LEU A 60 24.60 -9.94 -10.77
C LEU A 60 24.52 -11.37 -10.24
N PRO A 61 25.00 -11.58 -8.99
CA PRO A 61 24.94 -12.89 -8.37
C PRO A 61 23.50 -13.32 -8.05
N GLY A 62 23.32 -14.61 -7.81
CA GLY A 62 22.03 -15.15 -7.37
C GLY A 62 22.11 -16.64 -7.11
N PRO A 63 21.04 -17.25 -6.54
CA PRO A 63 21.03 -18.66 -6.20
C PRO A 63 21.29 -19.56 -7.42
N LYS A 64 22.29 -20.46 -7.29
CA LYS A 64 22.64 -21.47 -8.31
C LYS A 64 21.64 -22.62 -8.41
N LEU A 65 20.45 -22.47 -7.81
CA LEU A 65 19.38 -23.45 -7.83
C LEU A 65 18.58 -23.36 -9.14
N PRO A 66 18.11 -24.50 -9.69
CA PRO A 66 17.13 -24.49 -10.78
C PRO A 66 15.89 -23.65 -10.46
N ALA A 67 15.34 -22.93 -11.47
CA ALA A 67 14.22 -22.03 -11.27
C ALA A 67 13.01 -22.67 -10.53
N PRO A 68 12.57 -23.91 -10.79
CA PRO A 68 11.48 -24.53 -10.05
C PRO A 68 11.76 -24.67 -8.55
N LEU A 69 13.02 -24.91 -8.17
CA LEU A 69 13.41 -25.00 -6.76
C LEU A 69 13.48 -23.63 -6.09
N GLN A 70 13.89 -22.58 -6.82
CA GLN A 70 13.80 -21.20 -6.33
C GLN A 70 12.34 -20.80 -6.09
N VAL A 71 11.45 -21.09 -7.04
CA VAL A 71 10.00 -20.87 -6.90
C VAL A 71 9.46 -21.57 -5.66
N LEU A 72 9.77 -22.87 -5.48
CA LEU A 72 9.27 -23.65 -4.35
C LEU A 72 9.77 -23.10 -3.00
N LYS A 73 11.06 -22.74 -2.90
CA LYS A 73 11.64 -22.17 -1.68
C LYS A 73 11.05 -20.80 -1.36
N TYR A 74 10.94 -19.92 -2.36
CA TYR A 74 10.33 -18.60 -2.20
C TYR A 74 8.86 -18.71 -1.77
N TRP A 75 8.09 -19.64 -2.32
CA TRP A 75 6.69 -19.77 -1.96
C TRP A 75 6.46 -20.32 -0.55
N ARG A 76 7.35 -21.21 -0.09
CA ARG A 76 7.25 -21.75 1.27
C ARG A 76 7.71 -20.77 2.33
N HIS A 77 8.79 -20.07 2.07
CA HIS A 77 9.47 -19.21 3.04
C HIS A 77 10.00 -17.95 2.34
N PRO A 78 9.10 -17.03 1.88
CA PRO A 78 9.52 -15.89 1.06
C PRO A 78 10.50 -14.96 1.80
N ALA A 79 10.28 -14.71 3.07
CA ALA A 79 11.09 -13.83 3.88
C ALA A 79 12.51 -14.40 4.08
N GLU A 80 12.60 -15.63 4.58
CA GLU A 80 13.88 -16.30 4.85
C GLU A 80 14.69 -16.53 3.57
N PHE A 81 13.99 -16.77 2.45
CA PHE A 81 14.66 -16.98 1.17
C PHE A 81 15.36 -15.71 0.69
N VAL A 82 14.69 -14.55 0.73
CA VAL A 82 15.30 -13.29 0.29
C VAL A 82 16.32 -12.76 1.30
N GLU A 83 16.15 -12.98 2.61
CA GLU A 83 17.14 -12.65 3.63
C GLU A 83 18.46 -13.40 3.39
N ARG A 84 18.41 -14.73 3.17
CA ARG A 84 19.60 -15.52 2.83
C ARG A 84 20.27 -15.05 1.54
N CYS A 85 19.49 -14.67 0.55
CA CYS A 85 20.06 -14.13 -0.69
C CYS A 85 20.76 -12.80 -0.44
N GLN A 86 20.23 -11.93 0.41
CA GLN A 86 20.88 -10.67 0.78
C GLN A 86 22.17 -10.92 1.60
N GLU A 87 22.14 -11.85 2.54
CA GLU A 87 23.31 -12.25 3.34
C GLU A 87 24.44 -12.82 2.45
N GLU A 88 24.09 -13.60 1.43
CA GLU A 88 25.07 -14.27 0.55
C GLU A 88 25.56 -13.35 -0.61
N TYR A 89 24.67 -12.52 -1.17
CA TYR A 89 24.94 -11.79 -2.40
C TYR A 89 24.97 -10.26 -2.22
N GLY A 90 24.60 -9.76 -1.06
CA GLY A 90 24.49 -8.32 -0.80
C GLY A 90 23.17 -7.71 -1.26
N GLY A 91 23.12 -6.37 -1.35
CA GLY A 91 21.89 -5.60 -1.64
C GLY A 91 21.36 -5.70 -3.09
N ARG A 92 22.09 -6.37 -4.00
CA ARG A 92 21.74 -6.50 -5.43
C ARG A 92 21.96 -7.93 -5.89
N PHE A 93 20.89 -8.63 -6.27
CA PHE A 93 20.97 -10.00 -6.74
C PHE A 93 19.83 -10.35 -7.72
N ALA A 94 19.98 -11.46 -8.44
CA ALA A 94 18.99 -11.94 -9.40
C ALA A 94 18.30 -13.21 -8.90
N LEU A 95 16.96 -13.28 -9.02
CA LEU A 95 16.14 -14.44 -8.70
C LEU A 95 15.43 -14.98 -9.94
N SER A 96 15.28 -16.30 -10.02
CA SER A 96 14.50 -16.98 -11.06
C SER A 96 13.23 -17.59 -10.48
N ILE A 97 12.36 -16.72 -9.94
CA ILE A 97 11.11 -17.12 -9.23
C ILE A 97 9.83 -16.90 -10.06
N ARG A 98 9.95 -16.59 -11.35
CA ARG A 98 8.83 -16.39 -12.28
C ARG A 98 8.57 -17.59 -13.15
N ILE A 99 7.32 -17.73 -13.61
CA ILE A 99 6.89 -18.76 -14.56
C ILE A 99 6.30 -18.06 -15.81
N PRO A 100 6.87 -18.21 -17.04
CA PRO A 100 8.15 -18.87 -17.32
C PRO A 100 9.34 -18.16 -16.67
N PRO A 101 10.46 -18.85 -16.44
CA PRO A 101 11.62 -18.28 -15.79
C PRO A 101 12.14 -17.06 -16.53
N LYS A 102 12.14 -15.92 -15.84
CA LYS A 102 12.85 -14.69 -16.24
C LYS A 102 13.54 -14.13 -15.00
N PRO A 103 14.78 -13.66 -15.12
CA PRO A 103 15.45 -13.03 -13.98
C PRO A 103 14.65 -11.85 -13.45
N LEU A 104 14.55 -11.78 -12.13
CA LEU A 104 13.98 -10.68 -11.36
C LEU A 104 15.13 -10.10 -10.54
N TYR A 105 15.50 -8.86 -10.79
CA TYR A 105 16.62 -8.19 -10.16
C TYR A 105 16.16 -7.48 -8.91
N VAL A 106 16.62 -7.93 -7.74
CA VAL A 106 16.25 -7.39 -6.43
C VAL A 106 17.22 -6.28 -6.06
N LEU A 107 16.67 -5.16 -5.60
CA LEU A 107 17.38 -3.99 -5.08
C LEU A 107 16.89 -3.72 -3.65
N SER A 108 17.82 -3.60 -2.70
CA SER A 108 17.50 -3.29 -1.30
C SER A 108 18.28 -2.10 -0.74
N ASP A 109 19.21 -1.56 -1.50
CA ASP A 109 19.95 -0.34 -1.16
C ASP A 109 19.05 0.89 -1.34
N PRO A 110 18.99 1.84 -0.35
CA PRO A 110 18.15 3.03 -0.45
C PRO A 110 18.45 3.94 -1.64
N ASP A 111 19.74 4.08 -2.02
CA ASP A 111 20.13 4.93 -3.13
C ASP A 111 19.73 4.30 -4.49
N ASP A 112 19.78 2.98 -4.62
CA ASP A 112 19.27 2.27 -5.79
C ASP A 112 17.74 2.42 -5.88
N ILE A 113 17.04 2.25 -4.77
CA ILE A 113 15.58 2.39 -4.68
C ILE A 113 15.17 3.83 -5.02
N LYS A 114 15.92 4.82 -4.54
CA LYS A 114 15.73 6.22 -4.89
C LYS A 114 15.88 6.45 -6.39
N GLN A 115 16.98 5.95 -7.01
CA GLN A 115 17.20 6.03 -8.46
C GLN A 115 16.05 5.35 -9.23
N MET A 116 15.62 4.16 -8.81
CA MET A 116 14.48 3.46 -9.40
C MET A 116 13.18 4.26 -9.29
N PHE A 117 12.91 4.93 -8.17
CA PHE A 117 11.69 5.72 -7.99
C PHE A 117 11.68 7.03 -8.75
N LEU A 118 12.85 7.63 -8.96
CA LEU A 118 13.04 8.87 -9.70
C LEU A 118 13.21 8.66 -11.21
N ALA A 119 13.32 7.42 -11.67
CA ALA A 119 13.47 7.11 -13.09
C ALA A 119 12.32 7.70 -13.93
N PRO A 120 12.60 8.22 -15.13
CA PRO A 120 11.57 8.75 -16.04
C PRO A 120 10.44 7.75 -16.31
N PRO A 121 9.21 8.21 -16.55
CA PRO A 121 8.05 7.33 -16.75
C PRO A 121 8.19 6.40 -17.98
N ASP A 122 8.86 6.84 -19.01
CA ASP A 122 9.14 6.10 -20.24
C ASP A 122 10.33 5.13 -20.15
N VAL A 123 11.04 5.11 -19.01
CA VAL A 123 12.19 4.23 -18.75
C VAL A 123 11.79 3.02 -17.91
N LEU A 124 10.94 3.22 -16.90
CA LEU A 124 10.50 2.14 -16.01
C LEU A 124 8.96 2.11 -15.93
N HIS A 125 8.36 1.04 -16.45
CA HIS A 125 6.93 0.79 -16.41
C HIS A 125 6.53 -0.10 -15.23
N THR A 126 5.40 0.21 -14.61
CA THR A 126 4.82 -0.56 -13.50
C THR A 126 3.68 -1.46 -13.98
N GLY A 127 2.84 -0.98 -14.90
CA GLY A 127 1.68 -1.70 -15.41
C GLY A 127 2.05 -3.06 -16.00
N THR A 128 3.08 -3.10 -16.85
CA THR A 128 3.59 -4.37 -17.41
C THR A 128 4.18 -5.32 -16.36
N GLY A 129 4.59 -4.81 -15.18
CA GLY A 129 5.08 -5.59 -14.04
C GLY A 129 3.96 -6.20 -13.19
N SER A 130 2.76 -5.63 -13.23
CA SER A 130 1.62 -5.94 -12.33
C SER A 130 0.80 -7.17 -12.73
N SER A 131 1.29 -7.96 -13.65
CA SER A 131 0.57 -9.06 -14.30
C SER A 131 -0.06 -10.14 -13.39
N THR A 132 0.34 -10.22 -12.13
CA THR A 132 -0.20 -11.21 -11.17
C THR A 132 -1.62 -10.91 -10.70
N ILE A 133 -2.03 -9.64 -10.70
CA ILE A 133 -3.36 -9.20 -10.25
C ILE A 133 -4.36 -8.98 -11.39
N GLU A 134 -3.92 -9.10 -12.65
CA GLU A 134 -4.70 -8.85 -13.85
C GLU A 134 -6.06 -9.57 -13.87
N LYS A 135 -6.06 -10.85 -13.51
CA LYS A 135 -7.30 -11.65 -13.56
C LYS A 135 -8.32 -11.21 -12.51
N PHE A 136 -7.89 -10.50 -11.49
CA PHE A 136 -8.77 -9.94 -10.47
C PHE A 136 -9.23 -8.53 -10.88
N THR A 137 -8.31 -7.64 -11.19
CA THR A 137 -8.59 -6.21 -11.41
C THR A 137 -8.97 -5.85 -12.84
N GLY A 138 -8.59 -6.65 -13.83
CA GLY A 138 -8.61 -6.24 -15.24
C GLY A 138 -7.32 -5.49 -15.61
N GLN A 139 -7.31 -4.79 -16.73
CA GLN A 139 -6.13 -4.13 -17.29
C GLN A 139 -6.29 -2.61 -17.48
N SER A 140 -7.48 -2.05 -17.23
CA SER A 140 -7.79 -0.65 -17.53
C SER A 140 -7.76 0.27 -16.30
N GLY A 141 -7.50 -0.28 -15.10
CA GLY A 141 -7.37 0.49 -13.85
C GLY A 141 -5.99 1.12 -13.68
N LEU A 142 -5.88 2.11 -12.79
CA LEU A 142 -4.67 2.90 -12.54
C LEU A 142 -3.39 2.06 -12.34
N ALA A 143 -3.47 0.88 -11.72
CA ALA A 143 -2.33 0.01 -11.48
C ALA A 143 -1.70 -0.56 -12.76
N TRP A 144 -2.38 -0.47 -13.90
CA TRP A 144 -1.96 -1.01 -15.20
C TRP A 144 -1.51 0.05 -16.18
N LEU A 145 -1.83 1.30 -15.90
CA LEU A 145 -1.47 2.43 -16.73
C LEU A 145 -0.01 2.83 -16.49
N ASP A 146 0.66 3.26 -17.53
CA ASP A 146 2.02 3.80 -17.47
C ASP A 146 2.06 5.21 -18.08
N GLU A 147 3.18 5.88 -18.02
CA GLU A 147 3.48 7.18 -18.64
C GLU A 147 2.40 8.26 -18.40
N ASP A 148 1.94 8.92 -19.46
CA ASP A 148 0.99 10.02 -19.38
C ASP A 148 -0.44 9.54 -19.03
N GLU A 149 -0.86 8.38 -19.47
CA GLU A 149 -2.16 7.80 -19.09
C GLU A 149 -2.26 7.60 -17.58
N HIS A 150 -1.20 7.03 -16.97
CA HIS A 150 -1.13 6.90 -15.50
C HIS A 150 -1.16 8.28 -14.83
N LYS A 151 -0.38 9.23 -15.33
CA LYS A 151 -0.30 10.58 -14.75
C LYS A 151 -1.64 11.30 -14.79
N VAL A 152 -2.35 11.24 -15.91
CA VAL A 152 -3.67 11.84 -16.09
C VAL A 152 -4.67 11.17 -15.17
N ARG A 153 -4.82 9.84 -15.23
CA ARG A 153 -5.76 9.09 -14.40
C ARG A 153 -5.51 9.31 -12.92
N ARG A 154 -4.26 9.24 -12.49
CA ARG A 154 -3.88 9.51 -11.09
C ARG A 154 -4.28 10.90 -10.63
N ARG A 155 -4.06 11.94 -11.47
CA ARG A 155 -4.43 13.32 -11.14
C ARG A 155 -5.94 13.46 -10.94
N LEU A 156 -6.75 12.79 -11.77
CA LEU A 156 -8.21 12.81 -11.69
C LEU A 156 -8.74 12.09 -10.45
N LEU A 157 -8.11 10.99 -10.03
CA LEU A 157 -8.53 10.23 -8.86
C LEU A 157 -8.01 10.82 -7.54
N MET A 158 -6.91 11.58 -7.56
CA MET A 158 -6.26 12.13 -6.37
C MET A 158 -7.21 12.89 -5.43
N PRO A 159 -8.16 13.73 -5.90
CA PRO A 159 -9.09 14.45 -5.03
C PRO A 159 -9.92 13.54 -4.11
N SER A 160 -10.22 12.30 -4.52
CA SER A 160 -10.97 11.33 -3.71
C SER A 160 -10.20 10.82 -2.48
N PHE A 161 -8.89 11.07 -2.43
CA PHE A 161 -7.99 10.65 -1.34
C PHE A 161 -7.40 11.82 -0.54
N HIS A 162 -7.79 13.06 -0.86
CA HIS A 162 -7.23 14.26 -0.26
C HIS A 162 -8.31 15.31 0.06
N GLY A 163 -7.93 16.38 0.76
CA GLY A 163 -8.80 17.53 1.02
C GLY A 163 -10.11 17.15 1.70
N LYS A 164 -11.24 17.64 1.18
CA LYS A 164 -12.58 17.42 1.75
C LYS A 164 -12.99 15.94 1.80
N ALA A 165 -12.64 15.16 0.77
CA ALA A 165 -12.95 13.73 0.75
C ALA A 165 -12.21 13.00 1.88
N LEU A 166 -10.92 13.31 2.09
CA LEU A 166 -10.16 12.73 3.20
C LEU A 166 -10.72 13.15 4.56
N GLN A 167 -11.13 14.42 4.74
CA GLN A 167 -11.75 14.88 5.98
C GLN A 167 -13.05 14.15 6.31
N ARG A 168 -13.90 13.92 5.31
CA ARG A 168 -15.12 13.12 5.48
C ARG A 168 -14.80 11.69 5.93
N ILE A 169 -13.83 11.06 5.26
CA ILE A 169 -13.40 9.69 5.58
C ILE A 169 -12.76 9.63 6.97
N ASP A 170 -11.93 10.60 7.35
CA ASP A 170 -11.31 10.72 8.66
C ASP A 170 -12.35 10.76 9.80
N THR A 171 -13.45 11.49 9.58
CA THR A 171 -14.56 11.54 10.52
C THR A 171 -15.36 10.23 10.58
N ALA A 172 -15.54 9.55 9.44
CA ALA A 172 -16.35 8.34 9.34
C ALA A 172 -15.63 7.07 9.86
N ILE A 173 -14.32 6.98 9.69
CA ILE A 173 -13.53 5.79 10.05
C ILE A 173 -13.68 5.40 11.54
N PRO A 174 -13.59 6.32 12.53
CA PRO A 174 -13.78 5.97 13.94
C PRO A 174 -15.17 5.38 14.23
N GLU A 175 -16.24 5.93 13.67
CA GLU A 175 -17.60 5.43 13.85
C GLU A 175 -17.77 4.03 13.21
N MET A 176 -17.16 3.81 12.06
CA MET A 176 -17.12 2.50 11.42
C MET A 176 -16.35 1.49 12.27
N ALA A 177 -15.22 1.90 12.88
CA ALA A 177 -14.45 1.05 13.78
C ALA A 177 -15.28 0.63 15.00
N VAL A 178 -15.96 1.56 15.66
CA VAL A 178 -16.88 1.29 16.78
C VAL A 178 -17.93 0.27 16.36
N THR A 179 -18.61 0.52 15.23
CA THR A 179 -19.69 -0.33 14.72
C THR A 179 -19.22 -1.75 14.40
N GLU A 180 -18.02 -1.88 13.83
CA GLU A 180 -17.52 -3.18 13.39
C GLU A 180 -16.89 -3.95 14.56
N VAL A 181 -16.09 -3.30 15.40
CA VAL A 181 -15.43 -3.92 16.57
C VAL A 181 -16.45 -4.42 17.59
N ALA A 182 -17.60 -3.75 17.73
CA ALA A 182 -18.70 -4.21 18.57
C ALA A 182 -19.23 -5.61 18.20
N LYS A 183 -19.10 -6.02 16.94
CA LYS A 183 -19.53 -7.34 16.42
C LYS A 183 -18.48 -8.44 16.62
N TRP A 184 -17.25 -8.07 17.02
CA TRP A 184 -16.19 -9.05 17.13
C TRP A 184 -16.40 -9.95 18.35
N PRO A 185 -16.17 -11.26 18.24
CA PRO A 185 -16.28 -12.18 19.37
C PRO A 185 -15.37 -11.79 20.53
N ARG A 186 -15.81 -12.08 21.75
CA ARG A 186 -15.06 -11.87 22.97
C ARG A 186 -14.89 -13.19 23.72
N GLY A 187 -13.85 -13.31 24.56
CA GLY A 187 -13.63 -14.44 25.46
C GLY A 187 -13.29 -15.77 24.79
N ARG A 188 -12.79 -15.72 23.56
CA ARG A 188 -12.29 -16.90 22.83
C ARG A 188 -11.21 -16.53 21.83
N ASP A 189 -10.30 -17.45 21.56
CA ASP A 189 -9.33 -17.33 20.49
C ASP A 189 -10.00 -17.23 19.12
N MET A 190 -9.58 -16.25 18.34
CA MET A 190 -10.05 -16.08 16.99
C MET A 190 -9.00 -15.40 16.09
N PRO A 191 -9.00 -15.69 14.77
CA PRO A 191 -8.22 -14.91 13.83
C PRO A 191 -8.88 -13.52 13.65
N LEU A 192 -8.14 -12.44 13.87
CA LEU A 192 -8.69 -11.08 13.70
C LEU A 192 -8.82 -10.67 12.24
N HIS A 193 -7.94 -11.17 11.35
CA HIS A 193 -7.89 -10.76 9.96
C HIS A 193 -9.25 -10.80 9.22
N PRO A 194 -10.13 -11.83 9.34
CA PRO A 194 -11.42 -11.83 8.66
C PRO A 194 -12.35 -10.69 9.08
N HIS A 195 -12.30 -10.31 10.34
CA HIS A 195 -13.10 -9.20 10.91
C HIS A 195 -12.54 -7.85 10.44
N ILE A 196 -11.22 -7.69 10.52
CA ILE A 196 -10.52 -6.50 10.03
C ILE A 196 -10.78 -6.30 8.53
N HIS A 197 -10.72 -7.37 7.74
CA HIS A 197 -10.97 -7.31 6.30
C HIS A 197 -12.39 -6.84 5.96
N ARG A 198 -13.39 -7.21 6.76
CA ARG A 198 -14.76 -6.68 6.61
C ARG A 198 -14.80 -5.18 6.92
N PHE A 199 -14.11 -4.72 7.97
CA PHE A 199 -13.99 -3.30 8.27
C PHE A 199 -13.37 -2.52 7.11
N THR A 200 -12.23 -2.96 6.58
CA THR A 200 -11.57 -2.27 5.45
C THR A 200 -12.44 -2.23 4.19
N LEU A 201 -13.26 -3.27 3.95
CA LEU A 201 -14.25 -3.25 2.86
C LEU A 201 -15.33 -2.17 3.06
N HIS A 202 -15.78 -1.96 4.29
CA HIS A 202 -16.73 -0.87 4.59
C HIS A 202 -16.09 0.52 4.40
N VAL A 203 -14.81 0.68 4.76
CA VAL A 203 -14.09 1.94 4.50
C VAL A 203 -13.94 2.20 3.01
N ILE A 204 -13.57 1.20 2.22
CA ILE A 204 -13.46 1.35 0.76
C ILE A 204 -14.82 1.62 0.11
N ARG A 205 -15.91 1.05 0.65
CA ARG A 205 -17.27 1.44 0.23
C ARG A 205 -17.49 2.95 0.40
N GLU A 206 -17.10 3.50 1.56
CA GLU A 206 -17.25 4.93 1.82
C GLU A 206 -16.41 5.78 0.87
N VAL A 207 -15.20 5.33 0.52
CA VAL A 207 -14.35 6.01 -0.48
C VAL A 207 -15.02 6.02 -1.85
N ILE A 208 -15.56 4.89 -2.30
CA ILE A 208 -16.07 4.72 -3.66
C ILE A 208 -17.48 5.33 -3.82
N PHE A 209 -18.38 5.07 -2.87
CA PHE A 209 -19.80 5.38 -3.00
C PHE A 209 -20.27 6.49 -2.06
N GLY A 210 -19.47 6.88 -1.06
CA GLY A 210 -19.86 7.85 -0.04
C GLY A 210 -21.18 7.47 0.62
N SER A 211 -22.09 8.44 0.74
CA SER A 211 -23.44 8.22 1.26
C SER A 211 -24.39 7.53 0.29
N LYS A 212 -24.02 7.40 -0.99
CA LYS A 212 -24.85 6.82 -2.07
C LYS A 212 -24.54 5.34 -2.27
N VAL A 213 -24.71 4.53 -1.21
CA VAL A 213 -24.43 3.10 -1.23
C VAL A 213 -25.39 2.36 -2.18
N PRO A 214 -24.89 1.55 -3.13
CA PRO A 214 -25.76 0.81 -4.04
C PRO A 214 -26.55 -0.27 -3.29
N ARG A 215 -27.77 -0.56 -3.78
CA ARG A 215 -28.70 -1.50 -3.12
C ARG A 215 -28.11 -2.90 -2.95
N GLN A 216 -27.28 -3.33 -3.91
CA GLN A 216 -26.65 -4.65 -3.94
C GLN A 216 -25.32 -4.72 -3.21
N TRP A 217 -24.99 -3.73 -2.36
CA TRP A 217 -23.70 -3.67 -1.66
C TRP A 217 -23.41 -4.92 -0.83
N ASP A 218 -24.39 -5.42 -0.09
CA ASP A 218 -24.19 -6.58 0.79
C ASP A 218 -23.87 -7.85 -0.01
N GLU A 219 -24.45 -8.02 -1.19
CA GLU A 219 -24.09 -9.11 -2.08
C GLU A 219 -22.69 -8.91 -2.66
N LEU A 220 -22.37 -7.68 -3.09
CA LEU A 220 -21.05 -7.37 -3.67
C LEU A 220 -19.92 -7.65 -2.66
N ILE A 221 -20.08 -7.25 -1.39
CA ILE A 221 -19.06 -7.49 -0.36
C ILE A 221 -18.83 -8.99 -0.14
N GLU A 222 -19.89 -9.82 -0.09
CA GLU A 222 -19.77 -11.25 0.07
C GLU A 222 -19.09 -11.92 -1.14
N VAL A 223 -19.40 -11.48 -2.35
CA VAL A 223 -18.74 -11.92 -3.59
C VAL A 223 -17.25 -11.58 -3.56
N LEU A 224 -16.90 -10.34 -3.22
CA LEU A 224 -15.50 -9.91 -3.13
C LEU A 224 -14.71 -10.69 -2.07
N ILE A 225 -15.29 -10.91 -0.88
CA ILE A 225 -14.66 -11.74 0.17
C ILE A 225 -14.39 -13.16 -0.33
N LYS A 226 -15.34 -13.78 -1.01
CA LYS A 226 -15.17 -15.14 -1.58
C LYS A 226 -14.10 -15.17 -2.66
N MET A 227 -14.07 -14.17 -3.54
CA MET A 227 -13.03 -14.05 -4.58
C MET A 227 -11.62 -13.91 -3.97
N MET A 228 -11.47 -13.12 -2.91
CA MET A 228 -10.18 -12.94 -2.23
C MET A 228 -9.72 -14.23 -1.52
N ARG A 229 -10.65 -14.99 -0.93
CA ARG A 229 -10.35 -16.29 -0.32
C ARG A 229 -9.87 -17.34 -1.34
N PHE A 230 -10.29 -17.23 -2.60
CA PHE A 230 -9.79 -18.11 -3.66
C PHE A 230 -8.27 -18.01 -3.81
N ASN A 231 -7.69 -16.81 -3.65
CA ASN A 231 -6.25 -16.60 -3.69
C ASN A 231 -5.49 -17.30 -2.54
N ASP A 232 -6.17 -17.71 -1.46
CA ASP A 232 -5.55 -18.46 -0.36
C ASP A 232 -5.28 -19.93 -0.72
N ARG A 233 -6.13 -20.53 -1.55
CA ARG A 233 -6.08 -21.97 -1.85
C ARG A 233 -4.97 -22.35 -2.80
N MET A 234 -4.44 -21.39 -3.56
CA MET A 234 -3.40 -21.69 -4.55
C MET A 234 -2.50 -20.45 -4.78
N GLY A 235 -1.23 -20.67 -4.89
CA GLY A 235 -0.38 -19.84 -5.71
C GLY A 235 -0.86 -19.73 -7.18
N SER A 236 -2.11 -19.92 -7.42
CA SER A 236 -2.84 -20.15 -8.66
C SER A 236 -3.13 -18.88 -9.44
N ALA A 237 -3.25 -17.73 -8.81
CA ALA A 237 -3.35 -16.47 -9.53
C ALA A 237 -2.13 -16.27 -10.45
N MET A 238 -0.93 -16.70 -10.00
CA MET A 238 0.27 -16.71 -10.85
C MET A 238 0.21 -17.73 -12.00
N MET A 239 -0.49 -18.86 -11.83
CA MET A 239 -0.63 -19.85 -12.89
C MET A 239 -1.63 -19.42 -13.97
N ILE A 240 -2.72 -18.76 -13.59
CA ILE A 240 -3.76 -18.32 -14.54
C ILE A 240 -3.29 -17.14 -15.41
N HIS A 241 -2.39 -16.33 -14.89
CA HIS A 241 -1.95 -15.07 -15.51
C HIS A 241 -1.56 -15.21 -16.99
N LYS A 242 -0.90 -16.30 -17.40
CA LYS A 242 -0.46 -16.51 -18.79
C LYS A 242 -1.29 -17.51 -19.58
N MET A 243 -2.39 -17.98 -19.01
CA MET A 243 -3.24 -18.94 -19.70
C MET A 243 -4.15 -18.26 -20.72
N SER A 244 -4.20 -18.84 -21.92
CA SER A 244 -5.17 -18.39 -22.93
C SER A 244 -6.61 -18.56 -22.43
N ALA A 245 -7.55 -17.77 -22.94
CA ALA A 245 -8.97 -17.90 -22.61
C ALA A 245 -9.51 -19.34 -22.83
N ARG A 246 -8.97 -20.06 -23.83
CA ARG A 246 -9.31 -21.48 -24.09
C ARG A 246 -8.81 -22.39 -22.97
N ALA A 247 -7.59 -22.17 -22.48
CA ALA A 247 -7.01 -22.94 -21.38
C ALA A 247 -7.72 -22.66 -20.05
N VAL A 248 -8.09 -21.41 -19.78
CA VAL A 248 -8.91 -21.03 -18.60
C VAL A 248 -10.28 -21.71 -18.67
N LYS A 249 -10.92 -21.75 -19.86
CA LYS A 249 -12.19 -22.46 -20.05
C LYS A 249 -12.07 -23.97 -19.85
N ALA A 250 -10.96 -24.57 -20.27
CA ALA A 250 -10.69 -26.00 -20.02
C ALA A 250 -10.48 -26.29 -18.52
N LEU A 251 -9.87 -25.38 -17.76
CA LEU A 251 -9.69 -25.52 -16.31
C LEU A 251 -11.01 -25.40 -15.52
N ARG A 252 -12.07 -24.78 -16.06
CA ARG A 252 -13.41 -24.83 -15.48
C ARG A 252 -13.88 -26.27 -15.22
N ALA A 253 -13.48 -27.24 -16.06
CA ALA A 253 -13.82 -28.62 -15.90
C ALA A 253 -13.09 -29.32 -14.73
N VAL A 254 -12.02 -28.74 -14.20
CA VAL A 254 -11.22 -29.32 -13.10
C VAL A 254 -11.73 -28.77 -11.77
N LYS A 255 -12.86 -29.29 -11.28
CA LYS A 255 -13.54 -28.86 -10.04
C LYS A 255 -12.64 -28.69 -8.81
N PRO A 256 -11.65 -29.58 -8.52
CA PRO A 256 -10.82 -29.40 -7.31
C PRO A 256 -10.00 -28.12 -7.28
N LEU A 257 -9.78 -27.48 -8.42
CA LEU A 257 -8.98 -26.24 -8.51
C LEU A 257 -9.80 -24.98 -8.21
N GLY A 258 -11.13 -25.04 -8.15
CA GLY A 258 -12.01 -23.92 -7.81
C GLY A 258 -12.05 -22.77 -8.84
N PHE A 259 -11.50 -22.97 -10.04
CA PHE A 259 -11.45 -21.91 -11.06
C PHE A 259 -12.83 -21.53 -11.58
N ASP A 260 -13.74 -22.49 -11.66
CA ASP A 260 -15.11 -22.23 -12.07
C ASP A 260 -15.82 -21.33 -11.05
N GLU A 261 -15.64 -21.60 -9.76
CA GLU A 261 -16.17 -20.76 -8.68
C GLU A 261 -15.61 -19.33 -8.77
N PHE A 262 -14.31 -19.18 -8.96
CA PHE A 262 -13.69 -17.83 -9.08
C PHE A 262 -14.21 -17.06 -10.29
N LEU A 263 -14.33 -17.70 -11.44
CA LEU A 263 -14.82 -17.04 -12.65
C LEU A 263 -16.29 -16.65 -12.53
N THR A 264 -17.11 -17.51 -11.92
CA THR A 264 -18.53 -17.22 -11.65
C THR A 264 -18.68 -16.05 -10.67
N LEU A 265 -17.89 -16.03 -9.59
CA LEU A 265 -17.85 -14.91 -8.64
C LEU A 265 -17.42 -13.62 -9.31
N ARG A 266 -16.42 -13.68 -10.20
CA ARG A 266 -15.97 -12.52 -10.95
C ARG A 266 -17.06 -11.99 -11.90
N GLU A 267 -17.71 -12.85 -12.67
CA GLU A 267 -18.82 -12.49 -13.53
C GLU A 267 -19.96 -11.85 -12.71
N ARG A 268 -20.23 -12.34 -11.50
CA ARG A 268 -21.22 -11.74 -10.59
C ARG A 268 -20.78 -10.37 -10.06
N ALA A 269 -19.51 -10.23 -9.64
CA ALA A 269 -18.96 -8.95 -9.22
C ALA A 269 -19.04 -7.91 -10.35
N ASP A 270 -18.67 -8.31 -11.57
CA ASP A 270 -18.74 -7.44 -12.76
C ASP A 270 -20.19 -6.94 -13.02
N ALA A 271 -21.18 -7.84 -12.87
CA ALA A 271 -22.60 -7.48 -13.02
C ALA A 271 -23.07 -6.52 -11.91
N LEU A 272 -22.73 -6.81 -10.64
CA LEU A 272 -23.12 -5.96 -9.50
C LEU A 272 -22.50 -4.56 -9.58
N ILE A 273 -21.26 -4.45 -10.06
CA ILE A 273 -20.61 -3.16 -10.29
C ILE A 273 -21.28 -2.41 -11.42
N ALA A 274 -21.64 -3.08 -12.53
CA ALA A 274 -22.36 -2.45 -13.63
C ALA A 274 -23.72 -1.93 -13.17
N GLU A 275 -24.49 -2.73 -12.41
CA GLU A 275 -25.75 -2.31 -11.82
C GLU A 275 -25.58 -1.07 -10.92
N ALA A 276 -24.52 -1.01 -10.09
CA ALA A 276 -24.25 0.14 -9.24
C ALA A 276 -23.92 1.42 -10.04
N VAL A 277 -23.18 1.27 -11.14
CA VAL A 277 -22.87 2.37 -12.07
C VAL A 277 -24.15 2.89 -12.75
N ASP A 278 -25.00 1.98 -13.24
CA ASP A 278 -26.25 2.34 -13.92
C ASP A 278 -27.25 2.97 -12.96
N GLU A 279 -27.35 2.46 -11.73
CA GLU A 279 -28.18 3.07 -10.66
C GLU A 279 -27.74 4.51 -10.40
N ARG A 280 -26.42 4.76 -10.27
CA ARG A 280 -25.88 6.09 -10.06
C ARG A 280 -26.15 7.04 -11.24
N ARG A 281 -25.97 6.57 -12.46
CA ARG A 281 -26.30 7.36 -13.67
C ARG A 281 -27.78 7.69 -13.76
N ALA A 282 -28.65 6.72 -13.47
CA ALA A 282 -30.11 6.91 -13.54
C ALA A 282 -30.65 7.86 -12.45
N SER A 283 -29.98 7.94 -11.29
CA SER A 283 -30.39 8.84 -10.20
C SER A 283 -30.24 10.33 -10.56
N GLY A 284 -29.40 10.67 -11.53
CA GLY A 284 -29.05 12.06 -11.86
C GLY A 284 -28.23 12.79 -10.79
N GLU A 285 -28.02 12.14 -9.63
CA GLU A 285 -27.27 12.68 -8.51
C GLU A 285 -25.88 12.05 -8.45
N LEU A 286 -24.89 12.66 -9.08
CA LEU A 286 -23.55 12.08 -9.13
C LEU A 286 -22.88 12.02 -7.76
N GLY A 287 -23.11 13.01 -6.87
CA GLY A 287 -22.43 13.07 -5.56
C GLY A 287 -21.03 13.68 -5.65
N ASP A 288 -20.24 13.50 -4.57
CA ASP A 288 -18.87 13.99 -4.42
C ASP A 288 -17.86 12.89 -4.08
N ASP A 289 -18.28 11.64 -4.24
CA ASP A 289 -17.47 10.44 -3.99
C ASP A 289 -16.63 10.04 -5.22
N MET A 290 -15.87 8.95 -5.06
CA MET A 290 -14.96 8.51 -6.12
C MET A 290 -15.70 8.04 -7.40
N LEU A 291 -16.86 7.39 -7.25
CA LEU A 291 -17.66 6.99 -8.42
C LEU A 291 -18.13 8.21 -9.19
N ALA A 292 -18.54 9.29 -8.51
CA ALA A 292 -18.90 10.56 -9.16
C ALA A 292 -17.74 11.15 -9.95
N VAL A 293 -16.53 11.14 -9.36
CA VAL A 293 -15.30 11.58 -10.05
C VAL A 293 -15.05 10.71 -11.28
N MET A 294 -15.12 9.38 -11.17
CA MET A 294 -14.89 8.47 -12.30
C MET A 294 -15.93 8.65 -13.43
N LEU A 295 -17.18 8.89 -13.08
CA LEU A 295 -18.25 9.14 -14.08
C LEU A 295 -18.06 10.47 -14.83
N GLY A 296 -17.33 11.42 -14.23
CA GLY A 296 -16.97 12.69 -14.87
C GLY A 296 -15.70 12.64 -15.73
N ILE A 297 -14.95 11.53 -15.72
CA ILE A 297 -13.73 11.38 -16.52
C ILE A 297 -14.10 11.11 -17.99
N THR A 298 -13.45 11.85 -18.91
CA THR A 298 -13.55 11.62 -20.35
C THR A 298 -12.17 11.35 -20.94
N HIS A 299 -12.16 10.60 -22.04
CA HIS A 299 -10.99 10.44 -22.90
C HIS A 299 -10.72 11.71 -23.71
N GLU A 300 -9.60 11.77 -24.42
CA GLU A 300 -9.24 12.93 -25.27
C GLU A 300 -10.25 13.19 -26.38
N ASP A 301 -10.94 12.18 -26.86
CA ASP A 301 -12.01 12.27 -27.86
C ASP A 301 -13.36 12.70 -27.27
N GLY A 302 -13.41 12.99 -25.95
CA GLY A 302 -14.63 13.38 -25.23
C GLY A 302 -15.54 12.21 -24.83
N SER A 303 -15.21 10.98 -25.17
CA SER A 303 -15.99 9.81 -24.75
C SER A 303 -15.81 9.53 -23.23
N PRO A 304 -16.89 9.14 -22.50
CA PRO A 304 -16.79 8.80 -21.09
C PRO A 304 -16.07 7.45 -20.89
N LEU A 305 -15.60 7.21 -19.67
CA LEU A 305 -15.11 5.89 -19.32
C LEU A 305 -16.16 4.81 -19.58
N SER A 306 -15.75 3.73 -20.23
CA SER A 306 -16.58 2.55 -20.47
C SER A 306 -16.91 1.82 -19.16
N HIS A 307 -17.97 1.02 -19.15
CA HIS A 307 -18.29 0.14 -18.01
C HIS A 307 -17.11 -0.77 -17.62
N ARG A 308 -16.32 -1.21 -18.60
CA ARG A 308 -15.14 -2.03 -18.35
C ARG A 308 -14.06 -1.25 -17.59
N GLU A 309 -13.78 -0.02 -17.99
CA GLU A 309 -12.79 0.82 -17.32
C GLU A 309 -13.22 1.18 -15.91
N LEU A 310 -14.49 1.57 -15.72
CA LEU A 310 -15.06 1.83 -14.40
C LEU A 310 -14.95 0.60 -13.50
N ARG A 311 -15.32 -0.58 -14.01
CA ARG A 311 -15.19 -1.84 -13.29
C ARG A 311 -13.75 -2.17 -12.93
N ASP A 312 -12.83 -2.05 -13.87
CA ASP A 312 -11.41 -2.36 -13.65
C ASP A 312 -10.80 -1.42 -12.59
N GLU A 313 -11.18 -0.14 -12.62
CA GLU A 313 -10.75 0.84 -11.62
C GLU A 313 -11.31 0.48 -10.23
N MET A 314 -12.63 0.23 -10.12
CA MET A 314 -13.26 -0.14 -8.85
C MET A 314 -12.68 -1.44 -8.29
N MET A 315 -12.47 -2.47 -9.11
CA MET A 315 -11.84 -3.73 -8.68
C MET A 315 -10.38 -3.51 -8.23
N THR A 316 -9.65 -2.60 -8.87
CA THR A 316 -8.30 -2.21 -8.45
C THR A 316 -8.33 -1.57 -7.07
N ILE A 317 -9.25 -0.65 -6.81
CA ILE A 317 -9.39 0.03 -5.53
C ILE A 317 -9.87 -0.93 -4.43
N PHE A 318 -10.85 -1.81 -4.72
CA PHE A 318 -11.28 -2.84 -3.78
C PHE A 318 -10.11 -3.73 -3.33
N LEU A 319 -9.31 -4.24 -4.27
CA LEU A 319 -8.17 -5.08 -3.94
C LEU A 319 -7.09 -4.31 -3.17
N ALA A 320 -6.71 -3.13 -3.67
CA ALA A 320 -5.62 -2.35 -3.12
C ALA A 320 -5.92 -1.82 -1.72
N GLY A 321 -7.15 -1.34 -1.48
CA GLY A 321 -7.52 -0.68 -0.23
C GLY A 321 -7.94 -1.63 0.89
N THR A 322 -8.31 -2.88 0.58
CA THR A 322 -8.83 -3.77 1.63
C THR A 322 -7.76 -4.70 2.20
N GLU A 323 -7.19 -5.56 1.36
CA GLU A 323 -6.30 -6.63 1.82
C GLU A 323 -5.00 -6.10 2.43
N THR A 324 -4.43 -5.02 1.87
CA THR A 324 -3.17 -4.46 2.34
C THR A 324 -3.30 -3.83 3.72
N THR A 325 -4.36 -3.07 3.96
CA THR A 325 -4.62 -2.43 5.26
C THR A 325 -5.03 -3.48 6.30
N ALA A 326 -5.87 -4.46 5.91
CA ALA A 326 -6.24 -5.55 6.80
C ALA A 326 -5.02 -6.37 7.25
N ALA A 327 -4.06 -6.61 6.36
CA ALA A 327 -2.80 -7.26 6.71
C ALA A 327 -1.99 -6.46 7.72
N ALA A 328 -1.85 -5.14 7.51
CA ALA A 328 -1.11 -4.26 8.41
C ALA A 328 -1.73 -4.20 9.81
N ILE A 329 -3.06 -4.07 9.90
CA ILE A 329 -3.78 -4.08 11.19
C ILE A 329 -3.62 -5.44 11.88
N ALA A 330 -3.72 -6.55 11.15
CA ALA A 330 -3.53 -7.88 11.72
C ALA A 330 -2.10 -8.06 12.28
N TRP A 331 -1.08 -7.59 11.57
CA TRP A 331 0.30 -7.58 12.08
C TRP A 331 0.48 -6.70 13.31
N SER A 332 -0.26 -5.58 13.42
CA SER A 332 -0.23 -4.74 14.62
C SER A 332 -0.66 -5.53 15.86
N PHE A 333 -1.75 -6.28 15.78
CA PHE A 333 -2.21 -7.12 16.89
C PHE A 333 -1.28 -8.29 17.16
N GLU A 334 -0.69 -8.90 16.13
CA GLU A 334 0.31 -9.96 16.29
C GLU A 334 1.53 -9.47 17.08
N PHE A 335 2.07 -8.28 16.76
CA PHE A 335 3.18 -7.71 17.51
C PHE A 335 2.77 -7.29 18.92
N LEU A 336 1.72 -6.49 19.05
CA LEU A 336 1.29 -5.96 20.35
C LEU A 336 0.94 -7.07 21.35
N SER A 337 0.37 -8.18 20.90
CA SER A 337 0.08 -9.33 21.79
C SER A 337 1.34 -10.04 22.29
N ARG A 338 2.54 -9.72 21.77
CA ARG A 338 3.82 -10.31 22.15
C ARG A 338 4.75 -9.35 22.86
N GLU A 339 4.49 -8.06 22.75
CA GLU A 339 5.35 -6.99 23.25
C GLU A 339 4.62 -6.24 24.37
N PRO A 340 4.56 -6.81 25.59
CA PRO A 340 3.73 -6.28 26.67
C PRO A 340 4.11 -4.85 27.07
N GLU A 341 5.39 -4.48 27.01
CA GLU A 341 5.82 -3.11 27.32
C GLU A 341 5.34 -2.10 26.29
N ALA A 342 5.41 -2.45 24.99
CA ALA A 342 4.90 -1.61 23.93
C ALA A 342 3.36 -1.51 24.00
N LEU A 343 2.68 -2.63 24.26
CA LEU A 343 1.22 -2.64 24.46
C LEU A 343 0.80 -1.74 25.64
N LYS A 344 1.50 -1.84 26.77
CA LYS A 344 1.24 -1.03 27.97
C LYS A 344 1.34 0.48 27.66
N LYS A 345 2.45 0.92 27.04
CA LYS A 345 2.63 2.34 26.67
C LYS A 345 1.54 2.83 25.72
N LEU A 346 1.16 2.00 24.75
CA LEU A 346 0.11 2.34 23.80
C LEU A 346 -1.25 2.47 24.48
N VAL A 347 -1.58 1.55 25.41
CA VAL A 347 -2.81 1.60 26.18
C VAL A 347 -2.84 2.81 27.10
N GLU A 348 -1.73 3.16 27.75
CA GLU A 348 -1.60 4.37 28.58
C GLU A 348 -1.87 5.64 27.75
N GLU A 349 -1.31 5.77 26.54
CA GLU A 349 -1.60 6.90 25.63
C GLU A 349 -3.09 6.96 25.25
N ILE A 350 -3.67 5.80 24.90
CA ILE A 350 -5.09 5.72 24.53
C ILE A 350 -6.01 6.12 25.71
N ASP A 351 -5.68 5.69 26.92
CA ASP A 351 -6.48 5.98 28.11
C ASP A 351 -6.37 7.44 28.55
N LEU A 352 -5.22 8.07 28.36
CA LEU A 352 -5.04 9.52 28.57
C LEU A 352 -5.87 10.35 27.59
N GLY A 353 -6.13 9.83 26.38
CA GLY A 353 -6.91 10.51 25.35
C GLY A 353 -6.22 11.75 24.74
N GLU A 354 -4.96 11.96 25.06
CA GLU A 354 -4.15 13.10 24.59
C GLU A 354 -3.11 12.64 23.56
N GLY A 355 -3.26 13.10 22.32
CA GLY A 355 -2.33 12.81 21.25
C GLY A 355 -2.44 11.40 20.65
N ASP A 356 -1.49 11.08 19.79
CA ASP A 356 -1.36 9.77 19.11
C ASP A 356 0.09 9.50 18.69
N GLU A 357 1.07 10.01 19.42
CA GLU A 357 2.47 9.91 19.07
C GLU A 357 2.97 8.46 19.13
N TYR A 358 2.68 7.75 20.22
CA TYR A 358 3.07 6.35 20.38
C TYR A 358 2.26 5.43 19.46
N LEU A 359 0.98 5.73 19.26
CA LEU A 359 0.13 5.02 18.30
C LEU A 359 0.66 5.18 16.88
N THR A 360 1.06 6.40 16.48
CA THR A 360 1.67 6.66 15.18
C THR A 360 3.00 5.91 15.03
N ALA A 361 3.87 5.97 16.03
CA ALA A 361 5.14 5.27 16.06
C ALA A 361 4.94 3.73 15.99
N THR A 362 3.95 3.21 16.69
CA THR A 362 3.56 1.79 16.65
C THR A 362 3.18 1.36 15.22
N VAL A 363 2.30 2.11 14.56
CA VAL A 363 1.88 1.86 13.18
C VAL A 363 3.08 1.91 12.21
N GLN A 364 3.96 2.89 12.38
CA GLN A 364 5.15 3.02 11.54
C GLN A 364 6.13 1.84 11.72
N GLU A 365 6.32 1.37 12.95
CA GLU A 365 7.19 0.23 13.25
C GLU A 365 6.61 -1.08 12.73
N VAL A 366 5.30 -1.29 12.84
CA VAL A 366 4.62 -2.44 12.21
C VAL A 366 4.86 -2.45 10.70
N LEU A 367 4.63 -1.32 10.03
CA LEU A 367 4.81 -1.18 8.58
C LEU A 367 6.28 -1.31 8.17
N ARG A 368 7.23 -0.97 9.03
CA ARG A 368 8.65 -1.23 8.81
C ARG A 368 8.95 -2.73 8.86
N LEU A 369 8.53 -3.41 9.92
CA LEU A 369 8.82 -4.83 10.13
C LEU A 369 8.04 -5.74 9.18
N LYS A 370 6.79 -5.41 8.92
CA LYS A 370 5.87 -6.19 8.09
C LYS A 370 5.14 -5.28 7.10
N PRO A 371 5.86 -4.70 6.13
CA PRO A 371 5.18 -3.96 5.06
C PRO A 371 4.19 -4.90 4.37
N SER A 372 2.97 -4.43 4.15
CA SER A 372 1.90 -5.26 3.55
C SER A 372 2.29 -5.80 2.18
N ILE A 373 3.08 -5.02 1.43
CA ILE A 373 3.72 -5.43 0.17
C ILE A 373 5.24 -5.43 0.41
N PRO A 374 5.82 -6.59 0.85
CA PRO A 374 7.24 -6.68 1.21
C PRO A 374 8.19 -6.33 0.07
N GLN A 375 7.80 -6.70 -1.13
CA GLN A 375 8.48 -6.36 -2.36
C GLN A 375 7.58 -5.45 -3.18
N ILE A 376 8.04 -4.24 -3.43
CA ILE A 376 7.30 -3.25 -4.22
C ILE A 376 7.02 -3.82 -5.62
N ILE A 377 5.85 -3.52 -6.18
CA ILE A 377 5.45 -4.02 -7.51
C ILE A 377 6.60 -3.86 -8.51
N PRO A 378 6.99 -4.94 -9.23
CA PRO A 378 8.13 -4.92 -10.14
C PRO A 378 7.96 -3.89 -11.24
N ARG A 379 9.08 -3.30 -11.69
CA ARG A 379 9.11 -2.41 -12.83
C ARG A 379 9.83 -3.05 -14.01
N THR A 380 9.22 -2.95 -15.17
CA THR A 380 9.83 -3.39 -16.43
C THR A 380 10.70 -2.27 -16.97
N VAL A 381 11.94 -2.59 -17.31
CA VAL A 381 12.85 -1.66 -18.01
C VAL A 381 12.38 -1.53 -19.47
N MET A 382 12.07 -0.32 -19.89
CA MET A 382 11.66 -0.01 -21.28
C MET A 382 12.81 0.59 -22.08
N LYS A 383 13.68 1.37 -21.44
CA LYS A 383 14.91 1.93 -22.01
C LYS A 383 16.09 1.61 -21.11
N PRO A 384 17.32 1.46 -21.65
CA PRO A 384 18.49 1.17 -20.83
C PRO A 384 18.64 2.17 -19.68
N ILE A 385 18.90 1.67 -18.47
CA ILE A 385 19.10 2.49 -17.27
C ILE A 385 20.26 1.95 -16.44
N GLU A 386 21.01 2.85 -15.83
CA GLU A 386 22.04 2.53 -14.85
C GLU A 386 21.53 2.87 -13.44
N ILE A 387 21.57 1.89 -12.54
CA ILE A 387 21.22 2.05 -11.12
C ILE A 387 22.34 1.42 -10.30
N GLY A 388 22.95 2.20 -9.40
CA GLY A 388 23.99 1.73 -8.50
C GLY A 388 25.22 1.15 -9.23
N GLY A 389 25.57 1.65 -10.41
CA GLY A 389 26.67 1.15 -11.24
C GLY A 389 26.35 -0.15 -11.98
N VAL A 390 25.08 -0.58 -12.00
CA VAL A 390 24.59 -1.74 -12.75
C VAL A 390 23.72 -1.27 -13.89
N ARG A 391 24.02 -1.76 -15.10
CA ARG A 391 23.27 -1.46 -16.34
C ARG A 391 22.18 -2.50 -16.57
N PHE A 392 20.95 -2.02 -16.66
CA PHE A 392 19.76 -2.82 -16.93
C PHE A 392 19.26 -2.53 -18.35
N GLU A 393 18.94 -3.59 -19.09
CA GLU A 393 18.49 -3.53 -20.48
C GLU A 393 16.96 -3.71 -20.60
N PRO A 394 16.34 -3.26 -21.71
CA PRO A 394 14.92 -3.40 -21.96
C PRO A 394 14.39 -4.84 -21.76
N GLY A 395 13.22 -4.96 -21.14
CA GLY A 395 12.60 -6.24 -20.82
C GLY A 395 13.06 -6.88 -19.50
N MET A 396 14.07 -6.33 -18.84
CA MET A 396 14.47 -6.74 -17.49
C MET A 396 13.45 -6.24 -16.44
N LEU A 397 13.38 -6.94 -15.30
CA LEU A 397 12.45 -6.63 -14.22
C LEU A 397 13.23 -6.26 -12.96
N LEU A 398 12.97 -5.08 -12.45
CA LEU A 398 13.54 -4.56 -11.20
C LEU A 398 12.53 -4.70 -10.05
N TRP A 399 13.01 -5.10 -8.89
CA TRP A 399 12.19 -5.34 -7.71
C TRP A 399 12.80 -4.69 -6.47
N ALA A 400 12.26 -3.56 -6.04
CA ALA A 400 12.67 -2.94 -4.79
C ALA A 400 12.10 -3.75 -3.61
N SER A 401 12.97 -4.11 -2.66
CA SER A 401 12.58 -4.84 -1.47
C SER A 401 12.51 -3.91 -0.26
N ALA A 402 11.30 -3.45 0.09
CA ALA A 402 11.07 -2.74 1.34
C ALA A 402 11.41 -3.63 2.55
N TYR A 403 11.09 -4.91 2.46
CA TYR A 403 11.36 -5.88 3.53
C TYR A 403 12.84 -6.02 3.88
N LEU A 404 13.71 -6.14 2.89
CA LEU A 404 15.16 -6.27 3.10
C LEU A 404 15.78 -4.95 3.56
N MET A 405 15.42 -3.84 2.91
CA MET A 405 15.89 -2.51 3.28
C MET A 405 15.54 -2.17 4.73
N ASN A 406 14.30 -2.46 5.15
CA ASN A 406 13.84 -2.19 6.51
C ASN A 406 14.54 -3.06 7.58
N ARG A 407 15.35 -4.03 7.17
CA ARG A 407 16.16 -4.91 8.03
C ARG A 407 17.66 -4.64 7.96
N ASP A 408 18.05 -3.61 7.26
CA ASP A 408 19.45 -3.17 7.21
C ASP A 408 19.86 -2.57 8.55
N PRO A 409 20.84 -3.16 9.27
CA PRO A 409 21.29 -2.65 10.57
C PRO A 409 21.95 -1.27 10.49
N SER A 410 22.43 -0.85 9.31
CA SER A 410 22.98 0.48 9.09
C SER A 410 21.89 1.57 9.09
N LEU A 411 20.66 1.21 8.72
CA LEU A 411 19.50 2.10 8.73
C LEU A 411 18.70 2.02 10.03
N TYR A 412 18.57 0.80 10.56
CA TYR A 412 17.75 0.50 11.73
C TYR A 412 18.54 -0.35 12.73
N PRO A 413 19.12 0.23 13.78
CA PRO A 413 19.74 -0.54 14.87
C PRO A 413 18.75 -1.55 15.44
N GLU A 414 19.21 -2.79 15.71
CA GLU A 414 18.36 -3.92 16.11
C GLU A 414 17.16 -4.12 15.15
N PRO A 415 17.42 -4.39 13.86
CA PRO A 415 16.41 -4.24 12.82
C PRO A 415 15.27 -5.25 12.91
N LYS A 416 15.42 -6.34 13.66
CA LYS A 416 14.40 -7.38 13.88
C LYS A 416 13.56 -7.13 15.13
N ALA A 417 13.98 -6.23 16.03
CA ALA A 417 13.23 -5.88 17.24
C ALA A 417 12.07 -4.95 16.91
N PHE A 418 10.93 -5.15 17.58
CA PHE A 418 9.77 -4.27 17.53
C PHE A 418 9.96 -3.13 18.53
N ARG A 419 10.25 -1.94 18.05
CA ARG A 419 10.59 -0.75 18.86
C ARG A 419 9.92 0.48 18.29
N PRO A 420 8.66 0.77 18.66
CA PRO A 420 7.97 1.99 18.25
C PRO A 420 8.75 3.27 18.54
N GLU A 421 9.52 3.29 19.64
CA GLU A 421 10.29 4.44 20.10
C GLU A 421 11.27 5.00 19.07
N ARG A 422 11.68 4.19 18.07
CA ARG A 422 12.54 4.67 16.99
C ARG A 422 11.90 5.73 16.10
N PHE A 423 10.57 5.83 16.15
CA PHE A 423 9.79 6.80 15.37
C PHE A 423 9.25 7.95 16.21
N ILE A 424 9.49 7.97 17.52
CA ILE A 424 9.09 9.11 18.38
C ILE A 424 10.01 10.30 18.09
N GLY A 425 9.40 11.48 17.86
CA GLY A 425 10.14 12.70 17.55
C GLY A 425 10.87 12.69 16.21
N THR A 426 10.75 11.63 15.40
CA THR A 426 11.44 11.51 14.11
C THR A 426 10.46 11.24 12.97
N LYS A 427 10.71 11.84 11.80
CA LYS A 427 9.95 11.50 10.59
C LYS A 427 10.65 10.38 9.83
N PRO A 428 9.93 9.33 9.42
CA PRO A 428 10.50 8.28 8.56
C PRO A 428 11.11 8.86 7.29
N GLY A 429 12.27 8.34 6.90
CA GLY A 429 12.95 8.81 5.69
C GLY A 429 12.20 8.42 4.42
N VAL A 430 12.16 9.33 3.44
CA VAL A 430 11.37 9.17 2.20
C VAL A 430 11.78 7.94 1.38
N TYR A 431 13.05 7.56 1.42
CA TYR A 431 13.60 6.43 0.66
C TYR A 431 14.13 5.30 1.55
N THR A 432 14.04 5.45 2.88
CA THR A 432 14.43 4.43 3.86
C THR A 432 13.23 3.81 4.57
N TRP A 433 12.04 4.39 4.41
CA TRP A 433 10.77 3.86 4.91
C TRP A 433 9.70 3.94 3.81
N ILE A 434 9.51 2.85 3.07
CA ILE A 434 8.73 2.80 1.84
C ILE A 434 7.56 1.79 1.85
N PRO A 435 6.80 1.62 2.95
CA PRO A 435 5.68 0.66 2.96
C PRO A 435 4.58 1.01 1.95
N PHE A 436 4.52 2.27 1.54
CA PHE A 436 3.58 2.79 0.54
C PHE A 436 4.24 3.01 -0.84
N GLY A 437 5.42 2.41 -1.08
CA GLY A 437 6.19 2.68 -2.27
C GLY A 437 6.74 4.11 -2.32
N GLY A 438 7.04 4.62 -3.52
CA GLY A 438 7.63 5.95 -3.67
C GLY A 438 7.57 6.49 -5.10
N GLY A 439 8.01 7.74 -5.23
CA GLY A 439 8.01 8.45 -6.52
C GLY A 439 6.58 8.69 -7.05
N ARG A 440 6.46 8.76 -8.38
CA ARG A 440 5.19 9.08 -9.05
C ARG A 440 4.06 8.06 -8.82
N ILE A 441 4.40 6.84 -8.40
CA ILE A 441 3.45 5.75 -8.17
C ILE A 441 3.26 5.42 -6.68
N ARG A 442 3.63 6.34 -5.78
CA ARG A 442 3.34 6.20 -4.36
C ARG A 442 1.85 5.94 -4.14
N CYS A 443 1.51 5.12 -3.16
CA CYS A 443 0.13 4.77 -2.81
C CYS A 443 -0.77 6.01 -2.71
N LEU A 444 -1.97 5.96 -3.31
CA LEU A 444 -2.98 7.01 -3.19
C LEU A 444 -3.64 7.02 -1.82
N GLY A 445 -3.85 5.83 -1.25
CA GLY A 445 -4.58 5.61 -0.01
C GLY A 445 -3.71 5.58 1.25
N ASP A 446 -2.45 6.07 1.21
CA ASP A 446 -1.52 5.98 2.33
C ASP A 446 -2.08 6.62 3.62
N LYS A 447 -2.73 7.78 3.51
CA LYS A 447 -3.35 8.47 4.65
C LYS A 447 -4.56 7.70 5.20
N ILE A 448 -5.42 7.20 4.31
CA ILE A 448 -6.60 6.40 4.71
C ILE A 448 -6.16 5.14 5.45
N ALA A 449 -5.17 4.42 4.92
CA ALA A 449 -4.63 3.22 5.56
C ALA A 449 -4.09 3.51 6.98
N LEU A 450 -3.38 4.62 7.17
CA LEU A 450 -2.89 5.03 8.50
C LEU A 450 -4.04 5.37 9.46
N LEU A 451 -5.09 6.05 8.96
CA LEU A 451 -6.29 6.35 9.76
C LEU A 451 -7.03 5.07 10.17
N GLU A 452 -7.20 4.13 9.25
CA GLU A 452 -7.82 2.82 9.54
C GLU A 452 -7.05 2.05 10.62
N MET A 453 -5.71 1.97 10.48
CA MET A 453 -4.86 1.29 11.46
C MET A 453 -5.01 1.91 12.84
N LYS A 454 -4.94 3.23 12.95
CA LYS A 454 -5.06 3.95 14.22
C LYS A 454 -6.45 3.78 14.84
N ALA A 455 -7.51 3.91 14.04
CA ALA A 455 -8.89 3.82 14.53
C ALA A 455 -9.20 2.44 15.12
N VAL A 456 -8.83 1.36 14.41
CA VAL A 456 -9.08 -0.01 14.89
C VAL A 456 -8.24 -0.33 16.13
N LEU A 457 -6.97 0.08 16.16
CA LEU A 457 -6.11 -0.13 17.33
C LEU A 457 -6.68 0.61 18.57
N ARG A 458 -7.03 1.89 18.40
CA ARG A 458 -7.62 2.70 19.47
C ARG A 458 -8.91 2.10 19.96
N GLU A 459 -9.83 1.74 19.08
CA GLU A 459 -11.12 1.18 19.42
C GLU A 459 -11.02 -0.14 20.18
N VAL A 460 -10.21 -1.07 19.66
CA VAL A 460 -10.02 -2.38 20.31
C VAL A 460 -9.34 -2.22 21.67
N LEU A 461 -8.26 -1.45 21.77
CA LEU A 461 -7.45 -1.34 22.98
C LEU A 461 -8.11 -0.48 24.05
N SER A 462 -9.03 0.41 23.69
CA SER A 462 -9.84 1.14 24.67
C SER A 462 -10.85 0.26 25.40
N GLN A 463 -11.30 -0.85 24.81
CA GLN A 463 -12.36 -1.72 25.31
C GLN A 463 -11.88 -3.10 25.73
N CYS A 464 -10.75 -3.59 25.17
CA CYS A 464 -10.31 -4.97 25.31
C CYS A 464 -8.86 -5.07 25.72
N GLU A 465 -8.58 -6.10 26.51
CA GLU A 465 -7.25 -6.65 26.70
C GLU A 465 -6.98 -7.69 25.61
N LEU A 466 -5.73 -7.71 25.14
CA LEU A 466 -5.26 -8.72 24.21
C LEU A 466 -4.69 -9.90 25.00
N TYR A 467 -5.30 -11.05 24.87
CA TYR A 467 -4.80 -12.27 25.47
C TYR A 467 -4.37 -13.27 24.39
N ARG A 468 -3.27 -13.97 24.67
CA ARG A 468 -2.71 -14.93 23.74
C ARG A 468 -2.40 -16.25 24.42
N HIS A 469 -2.90 -17.34 23.88
CA HIS A 469 -2.67 -18.69 24.40
C HIS A 469 -1.37 -19.35 23.90
N ASP A 470 -0.85 -18.87 22.75
CA ASP A 470 0.30 -19.46 22.07
C ASP A 470 1.48 -18.48 22.00
N SER A 471 2.65 -18.93 22.47
CA SER A 471 3.88 -18.14 22.44
C SER A 471 4.59 -18.12 21.08
N THR A 472 4.21 -19.01 20.13
CA THR A 472 4.87 -19.11 18.82
C THR A 472 4.55 -17.94 17.92
N PRO A 473 5.54 -17.17 17.40
CA PRO A 473 5.31 -16.11 16.43
C PRO A 473 4.60 -16.63 15.18
N GLU A 474 3.66 -15.82 14.64
CA GLU A 474 3.04 -16.19 13.39
C GLU A 474 4.01 -16.07 12.22
N GLY A 475 4.07 -17.11 11.40
CA GLY A 475 4.73 -17.06 10.11
C GLY A 475 4.02 -16.07 9.16
N THR A 476 4.64 -15.84 8.01
CA THR A 476 4.06 -14.98 6.96
C THR A 476 3.42 -15.85 5.89
N ARG A 477 2.17 -15.56 5.55
CA ARG A 477 1.43 -16.13 4.42
C ARG A 477 1.25 -15.07 3.34
N SER A 478 1.55 -15.41 2.09
CA SER A 478 1.26 -14.52 0.96
C SER A 478 -0.17 -14.71 0.47
N ARG A 479 -0.90 -13.61 0.28
CA ARG A 479 -2.19 -13.56 -0.38
C ARG A 479 -2.13 -12.51 -1.48
N SER A 480 -2.18 -12.94 -2.74
CA SER A 480 -1.93 -12.07 -3.88
C SER A 480 -0.55 -11.38 -3.74
N VAL A 481 -0.53 -10.07 -3.51
CA VAL A 481 0.68 -9.27 -3.31
C VAL A 481 0.96 -8.97 -1.83
N SER A 482 0.02 -9.30 -0.93
CA SER A 482 0.07 -8.95 0.48
C SER A 482 0.68 -10.05 1.34
N ALA A 483 1.39 -9.67 2.38
CA ALA A 483 1.99 -10.53 3.39
C ALA A 483 1.16 -10.48 4.68
N LEU A 484 0.48 -11.56 5.01
CA LEU A 484 -0.41 -11.69 6.17
C LEU A 484 0.19 -12.56 7.27
N PRO A 485 -0.25 -12.40 8.53
CA PRO A 485 -0.04 -13.42 9.56
C PRO A 485 -0.63 -14.77 9.11
N GLN A 486 0.11 -15.84 9.31
CA GLN A 486 -0.25 -17.18 8.78
C GLN A 486 -1.60 -17.67 9.29
N ARG A 487 -1.90 -17.42 10.56
CA ARG A 487 -3.14 -17.80 11.24
C ARG A 487 -4.14 -16.65 11.33
N GLY A 488 -3.77 -15.46 10.83
CA GLY A 488 -4.63 -14.28 10.77
C GLY A 488 -4.63 -13.43 12.05
N ALA A 489 -3.53 -13.39 12.78
CA ALA A 489 -3.39 -12.76 14.10
C ALA A 489 -4.36 -13.37 15.13
N MET A 490 -4.02 -14.58 15.61
CA MET A 490 -4.81 -15.30 16.61
C MET A 490 -4.68 -14.64 17.98
N VAL A 491 -5.78 -14.11 18.49
CA VAL A 491 -5.87 -13.49 19.82
C VAL A 491 -7.25 -13.75 20.45
N GLU A 492 -7.32 -13.71 21.76
CA GLU A 492 -8.55 -13.58 22.52
C GLU A 492 -8.71 -12.11 22.96
N LEU A 493 -9.85 -11.52 22.66
CA LEU A 493 -10.24 -10.20 23.14
C LEU A 493 -11.05 -10.35 24.43
N ARG A 494 -10.54 -9.85 25.56
CA ARG A 494 -11.24 -9.82 26.84
C ARG A 494 -11.70 -8.40 27.14
N PRO A 495 -12.95 -8.20 27.59
CA PRO A 495 -13.37 -6.87 28.01
C PRO A 495 -12.46 -6.32 29.10
N ARG A 496 -12.02 -5.07 28.95
CA ARG A 496 -11.27 -4.38 30.00
C ARG A 496 -12.19 -4.02 31.16
N VAL A 497 -11.81 -4.42 32.35
CA VAL A 497 -12.44 -3.94 33.59
C VAL A 497 -11.82 -2.56 33.86
N ARG A 498 -12.54 -1.49 33.50
CA ARG A 498 -12.15 -0.16 33.97
C ARG A 498 -12.49 -0.10 35.46
N GLU A 499 -11.48 0.03 36.32
CA GLU A 499 -11.76 0.47 37.71
C GLU A 499 -12.52 1.79 37.60
N ALA A 500 -13.75 1.80 38.09
CA ALA A 500 -14.50 3.02 38.15
C ALA A 500 -13.63 4.05 38.88
N ALA A 501 -13.34 5.17 38.25
CA ALA A 501 -12.58 6.24 38.86
C ALA A 501 -13.16 6.46 40.26
N GLN A 502 -12.42 6.02 41.31
CA GLN A 502 -12.81 6.24 42.67
C GLN A 502 -12.91 7.74 42.83
N GLY A 503 -14.14 8.18 43.08
CA GLY A 503 -14.54 9.55 43.06
C GLY A 503 -13.57 10.44 43.84
N ALA A 504 -13.17 11.52 43.21
CA ALA A 504 -12.73 12.68 43.94
C ALA A 504 -13.93 13.20 44.74
N VAL A 505 -13.89 12.94 46.02
CA VAL A 505 -14.72 13.61 47.02
C VAL A 505 -14.08 14.95 47.32
#